data_6d4a7b57773fe8b67f0a2624c1e0a2ab
#
_entry.id   6d4a7b57773fe8b67f0a2624c1e0a2ab
#
_cell.length_a   1.000
_cell.length_b   1.000
_cell.length_c   1.000
_cell.angle_alpha   90.00
_cell.angle_beta   90.00
_cell.angle_gamma   90.00
#
_symmetry.space_group_name_H-M   'P 1'
#
loop_
_entity.id
_entity.type
_entity.pdbx_description
1 polymer ?
#
loop_
_entity_poly.entity_id
_entity_poly.type
_entity_poly.pdbx_seq_one_letter_code
_entity_poly.pdbx_strand_id
1 'polypeptide(L)'
;GERYDLSYYAYSHIESWSPDIAPVEFGLSTSPTSFGTAVYTAFSGSHQDAIKKGFEALPDDYERWEVPYLPIDPAHVGRTYQDVIRVNSQSGKGGVAYVMKNNFGLDLPRRLQIEFSRVIQSITDEGGEIVPETIKKTFDETYLNTSLPYAYVGHKRSYDSSSSEESSIEATIRLDGKEHVIAGTGNGPLSAFKTAIADGLDLQLTLVDYQEHAVGTGADATAAAYVEIEAADRTVHWGVGVHPNIVTASFHALLSAINRSETS
;
A
#
# COMPACT_ATOMS: atom_id res chain seq x y z
N GLY A 1 5.93 -40.76 7.30
CA GLY A 1 6.50 -39.53 7.83
C GLY A 1 7.52 -38.96 6.87
N GLU A 2 7.24 -37.79 6.33
CA GLU A 2 8.19 -37.07 5.48
C GLU A 2 9.42 -36.67 6.27
N ARG A 3 10.58 -36.79 5.68
CA ARG A 3 11.83 -36.38 6.31
C ARG A 3 12.16 -34.96 5.89
N TYR A 4 12.05 -34.02 6.81
CA TYR A 4 12.57 -32.69 6.63
C TYR A 4 14.06 -32.64 6.95
N ASP A 5 14.86 -32.06 6.07
CA ASP A 5 16.26 -31.77 6.38
C ASP A 5 16.33 -30.49 7.22
N LEU A 6 16.35 -30.66 8.51
CA LEU A 6 16.43 -29.57 9.48
C LEU A 6 17.85 -28.99 9.61
N SER A 7 18.85 -29.57 8.95
CA SER A 7 20.22 -29.08 9.06
C SER A 7 20.43 -27.68 8.54
N TYR A 8 19.63 -27.27 7.56
CA TYR A 8 19.66 -25.91 6.99
C TYR A 8 19.04 -24.85 7.93
N TYR A 9 18.14 -25.26 8.82
CA TYR A 9 17.39 -24.37 9.72
C TYR A 9 18.01 -24.26 11.12
N ALA A 10 18.98 -25.10 11.42
CA ALA A 10 19.64 -25.13 12.73
C ALA A 10 20.43 -23.86 13.04
N TYR A 11 20.68 -23.01 12.05
CA TYR A 11 21.54 -21.83 12.21
C TYR A 11 20.83 -20.59 12.74
N SER A 12 19.52 -20.51 12.73
CA SER A 12 18.92 -19.22 13.03
C SER A 12 18.19 -19.12 14.37
N HIS A 13 17.60 -20.19 14.91
CA HIS A 13 16.76 -20.04 16.13
C HIS A 13 16.67 -21.27 17.04
N ILE A 14 17.45 -22.33 16.84
CA ILE A 14 17.38 -23.52 17.66
C ILE A 14 18.77 -23.88 18.23
N GLU A 15 19.43 -22.94 18.89
CA GLU A 15 20.66 -23.23 19.63
C GLU A 15 20.45 -24.19 20.81
N SER A 16 19.18 -24.46 21.18
CA SER A 16 18.81 -25.33 22.29
C SER A 16 18.05 -26.59 21.89
N TRP A 17 17.94 -26.91 20.60
CA TRP A 17 17.23 -28.10 20.15
C TRP A 17 18.07 -29.35 20.39
N SER A 18 17.63 -30.19 21.34
CA SER A 18 18.18 -31.52 21.53
C SER A 18 17.38 -32.54 20.71
N PRO A 19 18.03 -33.43 19.93
CA PRO A 19 17.33 -34.50 19.21
C PRO A 19 16.59 -35.48 20.16
N ASP A 20 16.86 -35.41 21.44
CA ASP A 20 16.22 -36.24 22.48
C ASP A 20 14.93 -35.60 23.01
N ILE A 21 14.59 -34.37 22.63
CA ILE A 21 13.31 -33.74 22.97
C ILE A 21 12.26 -34.30 22.00
N ALA A 22 11.31 -35.06 22.54
CA ALA A 22 10.23 -35.62 21.74
C ALA A 22 9.47 -34.51 20.99
N PRO A 23 9.17 -34.67 19.68
CA PRO A 23 8.43 -33.67 18.89
C PRO A 23 7.10 -33.24 19.51
N VAL A 24 6.55 -34.05 20.38
CA VAL A 24 5.33 -33.82 21.16
C VAL A 24 5.43 -32.61 22.10
N GLU A 25 6.60 -32.30 22.62
CA GLU A 25 6.78 -31.16 23.52
C GLU A 25 6.88 -29.83 22.77
N PHE A 26 7.21 -29.86 21.50
CA PHE A 26 7.36 -28.66 20.67
C PHE A 26 6.03 -28.15 20.07
N GLY A 27 5.03 -28.99 19.95
CA GLY A 27 3.80 -28.68 19.22
C GLY A 27 2.51 -28.62 20.03
N LEU A 28 2.55 -29.07 21.28
CA LEU A 28 1.35 -29.32 22.09
C LEU A 28 1.28 -28.47 23.37
N SER A 29 1.90 -27.31 23.38
CA SER A 29 1.45 -26.30 24.32
C SER A 29 -0.02 -26.01 24.00
N THR A 30 -0.90 -26.36 24.91
CA THR A 30 -2.36 -26.15 24.84
C THR A 30 -2.75 -24.68 24.86
N SER A 31 -1.78 -23.80 24.83
CA SER A 31 -1.92 -22.40 24.54
C SER A 31 -1.45 -22.19 23.09
N PRO A 32 -2.18 -21.47 22.23
CA PRO A 32 -1.65 -20.95 20.99
C PRO A 32 -0.59 -19.92 21.35
N THR A 33 0.55 -20.42 21.85
CA THR A 33 1.64 -19.57 22.23
C THR A 33 2.18 -18.93 20.96
N SER A 34 2.60 -17.70 21.09
CA SER A 34 3.36 -16.92 20.11
C SER A 34 4.45 -17.74 19.39
N PHE A 35 4.93 -18.83 19.97
CA PHE A 35 5.93 -19.71 19.38
C PHE A 35 5.42 -20.45 18.12
N GLY A 36 4.22 -21.03 18.14
CA GLY A 36 3.63 -21.70 16.98
C GLY A 36 3.27 -20.76 15.85
N THR A 37 3.07 -19.47 16.13
CA THR A 37 2.86 -18.43 15.15
C THR A 37 4.17 -17.83 14.65
N ALA A 38 5.20 -17.74 15.49
CA ALA A 38 6.51 -17.17 15.12
C ALA A 38 7.26 -17.99 14.07
N VAL A 39 7.07 -19.31 14.01
CA VAL A 39 7.69 -20.21 13.03
C VAL A 39 7.31 -19.87 11.58
N TYR A 40 6.15 -19.27 11.38
CA TYR A 40 5.63 -18.88 10.05
C TYR A 40 5.61 -17.37 9.85
N THR A 41 6.26 -16.60 10.70
CA THR A 41 6.20 -15.14 10.66
C THR A 41 7.45 -14.57 10.02
N ALA A 42 7.29 -13.79 8.97
CA ALA A 42 8.38 -13.02 8.35
C ALA A 42 8.10 -11.53 8.50
N PHE A 43 8.96 -10.83 9.23
CA PHE A 43 8.82 -9.39 9.49
C PHE A 43 9.59 -8.52 8.48
N SER A 44 10.60 -9.08 7.83
CA SER A 44 11.41 -8.37 6.84
C SER A 44 10.80 -8.49 5.45
N GLY A 45 10.68 -7.38 4.73
CA GLY A 45 10.21 -7.39 3.34
C GLY A 45 11.07 -8.24 2.41
N SER A 46 12.39 -8.35 2.66
CA SER A 46 13.28 -9.24 1.91
C SER A 46 13.02 -10.72 2.19
N HIS A 47 12.68 -11.07 3.43
CA HIS A 47 12.29 -12.44 3.77
C HIS A 47 10.94 -12.80 3.14
N GLN A 48 9.98 -11.90 3.18
CA GLN A 48 8.66 -12.08 2.55
C GLN A 48 8.78 -12.27 1.04
N ASP A 49 9.62 -11.48 0.36
CA ASP A 49 9.89 -11.62 -1.07
C ASP A 49 10.57 -12.97 -1.39
N ALA A 50 11.53 -13.39 -0.56
CA ALA A 50 12.18 -14.69 -0.73
C ALA A 50 11.21 -15.88 -0.52
N ILE A 51 10.32 -15.80 0.48
CA ILE A 51 9.28 -16.81 0.72
C ILE A 51 8.34 -16.90 -0.48
N LYS A 52 7.86 -15.75 -0.99
CA LYS A 52 6.99 -15.70 -2.17
C LYS A 52 7.65 -16.36 -3.38
N LYS A 53 8.89 -15.99 -3.68
CA LYS A 53 9.65 -16.61 -4.77
C LYS A 53 9.90 -18.11 -4.54
N GLY A 54 10.07 -18.52 -3.29
CA GLY A 54 10.18 -19.92 -2.93
C GLY A 54 8.91 -20.71 -3.24
N PHE A 55 7.73 -20.17 -2.92
CA PHE A 55 6.47 -20.78 -3.29
C PHE A 55 6.25 -20.81 -4.81
N GLU A 56 6.57 -19.72 -5.51
CA GLU A 56 6.46 -19.66 -6.97
C GLU A 56 7.38 -20.65 -7.71
N ALA A 57 8.51 -20.99 -7.10
CA ALA A 57 9.47 -21.94 -7.64
C ALA A 57 9.23 -23.40 -7.21
N LEU A 58 8.37 -23.63 -6.22
CA LEU A 58 8.09 -24.97 -5.70
C LEU A 58 7.19 -25.74 -6.69
N PRO A 59 7.60 -26.93 -7.18
CA PRO A 59 6.75 -27.75 -8.01
C PRO A 59 5.49 -28.22 -7.25
N ASP A 60 4.37 -28.47 -7.96
CA ASP A 60 3.13 -28.97 -7.36
C ASP A 60 3.31 -30.35 -6.68
N ASP A 61 4.26 -31.16 -7.19
CA ASP A 61 4.61 -32.50 -6.73
C ASP A 61 5.95 -32.58 -5.99
N TYR A 62 6.29 -31.51 -5.28
CA TYR A 62 7.59 -31.44 -4.57
C TYR A 62 7.78 -32.61 -3.61
N GLU A 63 8.97 -33.23 -3.67
CA GLU A 63 9.39 -34.27 -2.75
C GLU A 63 10.08 -33.70 -1.50
N ARG A 64 10.61 -32.49 -1.61
CA ARG A 64 11.37 -31.80 -0.57
C ARG A 64 10.89 -30.36 -0.42
N TRP A 65 10.65 -29.96 0.83
CA TRP A 65 10.32 -28.59 1.15
C TRP A 65 11.55 -27.69 1.10
N GLU A 66 11.55 -26.67 0.25
CA GLU A 66 12.68 -25.78 0.01
C GLU A 66 12.32 -24.29 0.03
N VAL A 67 11.17 -23.93 0.62
CA VAL A 67 10.79 -22.51 0.72
C VAL A 67 11.66 -21.82 1.78
N PRO A 68 12.41 -20.77 1.42
CA PRO A 68 13.29 -20.06 2.34
C PRO A 68 12.53 -19.50 3.54
N TYR A 69 13.15 -19.49 4.72
CA TYR A 69 12.60 -18.97 5.97
C TYR A 69 11.35 -19.69 6.52
N LEU A 70 10.82 -20.68 5.84
CA LEU A 70 9.75 -21.52 6.35
C LEU A 70 10.30 -22.93 6.64
N PRO A 71 10.46 -23.32 7.93
CA PRO A 71 11.10 -24.59 8.28
C PRO A 71 10.30 -25.82 7.89
N ILE A 72 8.99 -25.70 7.73
CA ILE A 72 8.09 -26.76 7.26
C ILE A 72 6.97 -26.16 6.40
N ASP A 73 6.35 -27.00 5.57
CA ASP A 73 5.14 -26.58 4.83
C ASP A 73 4.00 -26.28 5.82
N PRO A 74 3.44 -25.07 5.79
CA PRO A 74 2.30 -24.70 6.62
C PRO A 74 1.09 -25.64 6.45
N ALA A 75 0.87 -26.17 5.25
CA ALA A 75 -0.24 -27.09 4.96
C ALA A 75 -0.15 -28.39 5.77
N HIS A 76 1.06 -28.88 6.08
CA HIS A 76 1.27 -30.09 6.88
C HIS A 76 0.85 -29.93 8.35
N VAL A 77 0.66 -28.70 8.81
CA VAL A 77 0.18 -28.38 10.17
C VAL A 77 -1.18 -27.68 10.15
N GLY A 78 -1.91 -27.81 9.04
CA GLY A 78 -3.26 -27.25 8.89
C GLY A 78 -3.30 -25.71 8.85
N ARG A 79 -2.23 -25.08 8.38
CA ARG A 79 -2.13 -23.64 8.26
C ARG A 79 -1.93 -23.22 6.80
N THR A 80 -2.14 -21.95 6.52
CA THR A 80 -1.85 -21.34 5.23
C THR A 80 -0.79 -20.26 5.39
N TYR A 81 -0.03 -19.98 4.34
CA TYR A 81 0.99 -18.92 4.37
C TYR A 81 0.40 -17.52 4.63
N GLN A 82 -0.86 -17.29 4.27
CA GLN A 82 -1.52 -15.98 4.45
C GLN A 82 -1.64 -15.55 5.92
N ASP A 83 -1.62 -16.51 6.85
CA ASP A 83 -1.72 -16.23 8.31
C ASP A 83 -0.43 -15.65 8.90
N VAL A 84 0.61 -15.40 8.08
CA VAL A 84 1.97 -15.20 8.55
C VAL A 84 2.48 -13.77 8.31
N ILE A 85 1.77 -12.95 7.55
CA ILE A 85 2.22 -11.58 7.25
C ILE A 85 1.82 -10.65 8.40
N ARG A 86 2.78 -10.36 9.28
CA ARG A 86 2.63 -9.38 10.35
C ARG A 86 3.67 -8.27 10.17
N VAL A 87 3.24 -7.05 10.37
CA VAL A 87 4.11 -5.87 10.36
C VAL A 87 4.31 -5.40 11.80
N ASN A 88 5.55 -5.24 12.19
CA ASN A 88 5.94 -4.62 13.46
C ASN A 88 6.95 -3.48 13.22
N SER A 89 7.42 -2.85 14.28
CA SER A 89 8.43 -1.78 14.22
C SER A 89 9.72 -2.17 13.48
N GLN A 90 10.03 -3.48 13.37
CA GLN A 90 11.22 -3.99 12.69
C GLN A 90 10.98 -4.30 11.21
N SER A 91 9.73 -4.35 10.75
CA SER A 91 9.39 -4.71 9.36
C SER A 91 9.83 -3.69 8.33
N GLY A 92 10.11 -2.46 8.77
CA GLY A 92 10.60 -1.38 7.92
C GLY A 92 9.65 -1.05 6.76
N LYS A 93 10.11 -0.15 5.88
CA LYS A 93 9.35 0.30 4.69
C LYS A 93 8.97 -0.83 3.72
N GLY A 94 9.77 -1.88 3.64
CA GLY A 94 9.51 -3.01 2.74
C GLY A 94 8.31 -3.85 3.17
N GLY A 95 8.10 -4.05 4.46
CA GLY A 95 6.97 -4.82 4.99
C GLY A 95 5.63 -4.13 4.73
N VAL A 96 5.56 -2.82 4.98
CA VAL A 96 4.34 -2.03 4.72
C VAL A 96 4.01 -2.00 3.23
N ALA A 97 5.00 -1.71 2.37
CA ALA A 97 4.80 -1.70 0.92
C ALA A 97 4.36 -3.06 0.37
N TYR A 98 4.94 -4.15 0.90
CA TYR A 98 4.55 -5.51 0.53
C TYR A 98 3.07 -5.77 0.87
N VAL A 99 2.62 -5.44 2.09
CA VAL A 99 1.22 -5.61 2.51
C VAL A 99 0.29 -4.81 1.60
N MET A 100 0.59 -3.54 1.34
CA MET A 100 -0.24 -2.70 0.48
C MET A 100 -0.37 -3.28 -0.93
N LYS A 101 0.73 -3.77 -1.51
CA LYS A 101 0.73 -4.36 -2.85
C LYS A 101 0.01 -5.71 -2.91
N ASN A 102 0.33 -6.64 -2.01
CA ASN A 102 -0.13 -8.02 -2.15
C ASN A 102 -1.53 -8.25 -1.56
N ASN A 103 -1.90 -7.54 -0.49
CA ASN A 103 -3.22 -7.70 0.11
C ASN A 103 -4.27 -6.76 -0.51
N PHE A 104 -3.85 -5.58 -0.97
CA PHE A 104 -4.79 -4.55 -1.42
C PHE A 104 -4.56 -4.10 -2.88
N GLY A 105 -3.55 -4.64 -3.55
CA GLY A 105 -3.24 -4.31 -4.95
C GLY A 105 -2.71 -2.89 -5.16
N LEU A 106 -2.28 -2.20 -4.09
CA LEU A 106 -1.79 -0.83 -4.15
C LEU A 106 -0.26 -0.81 -4.23
N ASP A 107 0.27 -0.60 -5.43
CA ASP A 107 1.71 -0.48 -5.68
C ASP A 107 2.18 0.96 -5.48
N LEU A 108 2.54 1.28 -4.24
CA LEU A 108 2.86 2.64 -3.82
C LEU A 108 4.15 3.15 -4.48
N PRO A 109 4.21 4.42 -4.94
CA PRO A 109 5.43 5.09 -5.33
C PRO A 109 6.51 5.04 -4.24
N ARG A 110 7.78 4.92 -4.64
CA ARG A 110 8.89 4.74 -3.69
C ARG A 110 8.95 5.79 -2.57
N ARG A 111 8.69 7.04 -2.89
CA ARG A 111 8.73 8.15 -1.91
C ARG A 111 7.55 8.06 -0.95
N LEU A 112 6.36 7.70 -1.46
CA LEU A 112 5.17 7.43 -0.64
C LEU A 112 5.37 6.21 0.28
N GLN A 113 6.04 5.14 -0.19
CA GLN A 113 6.38 3.99 0.66
C GLN A 113 7.22 4.43 1.88
N ILE A 114 8.19 5.35 1.67
CA ILE A 114 9.04 5.85 2.74
C ILE A 114 8.23 6.71 3.72
N GLU A 115 7.37 7.58 3.23
CA GLU A 115 6.52 8.43 4.07
C GLU A 115 5.53 7.58 4.88
N PHE A 116 4.79 6.71 4.21
CA PHE A 116 3.78 5.87 4.87
C PHE A 116 4.39 4.89 5.87
N SER A 117 5.57 4.35 5.60
CA SER A 117 6.24 3.49 6.58
C SER A 117 6.58 4.23 7.89
N ARG A 118 6.84 5.54 7.84
CA ARG A 118 7.05 6.34 9.06
C ARG A 118 5.75 6.56 9.84
N VAL A 119 4.63 6.74 9.12
CA VAL A 119 3.30 6.80 9.74
C VAL A 119 2.98 5.51 10.48
N ILE A 120 3.21 4.36 9.85
CA ILE A 120 3.01 3.05 10.49
C ILE A 120 3.99 2.84 11.65
N GLN A 121 5.24 3.25 11.50
CA GLN A 121 6.24 3.11 12.55
C GLN A 121 5.86 3.90 13.81
N SER A 122 5.36 5.13 13.68
CA SER A 122 4.91 5.91 14.84
C SER A 122 3.81 5.21 15.64
N ILE A 123 2.93 4.45 14.96
CA ILE A 123 1.88 3.66 15.63
C ILE A 123 2.46 2.41 16.29
N THR A 124 3.44 1.75 15.67
CA THR A 124 4.05 0.52 16.21
C THR A 124 5.05 0.77 17.33
N ASP A 125 5.65 1.95 17.38
CA ASP A 125 6.58 2.34 18.46
C ASP A 125 5.88 2.49 19.81
N GLU A 126 4.55 2.71 19.81
CA GLU A 126 3.70 2.67 21.02
C GLU A 126 3.44 1.25 21.52
N GLY A 127 3.87 0.24 20.79
CA GLY A 127 3.88 -1.19 21.13
C GLY A 127 2.83 -2.01 20.38
N GLY A 128 3.28 -3.03 19.65
CA GLY A 128 2.43 -4.05 19.06
C GLY A 128 2.74 -4.43 17.61
N GLU A 129 2.06 -5.48 17.18
CA GLU A 129 1.97 -5.89 15.79
C GLU A 129 0.73 -5.24 15.16
N ILE A 130 0.86 -4.79 13.93
CA ILE A 130 -0.26 -4.22 13.17
C ILE A 130 -0.71 -5.24 12.11
N VAL A 131 -2.00 -5.51 12.08
CA VAL A 131 -2.63 -6.36 11.06
C VAL A 131 -2.83 -5.58 9.74
N PRO A 132 -2.87 -6.27 8.58
CA PRO A 132 -3.03 -5.65 7.27
C PRO A 132 -4.21 -4.68 7.17
N GLU A 133 -5.34 -5.01 7.79
CA GLU A 133 -6.55 -4.19 7.79
C GLU A 133 -6.33 -2.83 8.47
N THR A 134 -5.58 -2.82 9.57
CA THR A 134 -5.22 -1.57 10.26
C THR A 134 -4.27 -0.72 9.41
N ILE A 135 -3.31 -1.35 8.71
CA ILE A 135 -2.42 -0.66 7.77
C ILE A 135 -3.25 0.01 6.68
N LYS A 136 -4.20 -0.75 6.08
CA LYS A 136 -5.08 -0.22 5.03
C LYS A 136 -5.94 0.93 5.54
N LYS A 137 -6.57 0.77 6.70
CA LYS A 137 -7.38 1.81 7.33
C LYS A 137 -6.57 3.09 7.57
N THR A 138 -5.37 2.96 8.13
CA THR A 138 -4.47 4.11 8.35
C THR A 138 -4.10 4.78 7.04
N PHE A 139 -3.83 3.99 5.99
CA PHE A 139 -3.54 4.52 4.66
C PHE A 139 -4.73 5.31 4.10
N ASP A 140 -5.93 4.75 4.20
CA ASP A 140 -7.16 5.38 3.69
C ASP A 140 -7.46 6.69 4.42
N GLU A 141 -7.34 6.70 5.73
CA GLU A 141 -7.56 7.88 6.55
C GLU A 141 -6.50 8.97 6.28
N THR A 142 -5.27 8.58 5.98
CA THR A 142 -4.18 9.53 5.76
C THR A 142 -4.17 10.09 4.35
N TYR A 143 -4.41 9.27 3.32
CA TYR A 143 -4.16 9.65 1.92
C TYR A 143 -5.40 9.60 1.03
N LEU A 144 -6.42 8.80 1.36
CA LEU A 144 -7.53 8.52 0.45
C LEU A 144 -8.83 9.23 0.84
N ASN A 145 -9.13 9.33 2.13
CA ASN A 145 -10.41 9.87 2.62
C ASN A 145 -10.35 11.37 2.99
N THR A 146 -9.36 12.09 2.51
CA THR A 146 -9.22 13.51 2.77
C THR A 146 -10.11 14.32 1.81
N SER A 147 -11.32 14.62 2.23
CA SER A 147 -12.31 15.38 1.46
C SER A 147 -12.60 16.79 2.01
N LEU A 148 -11.79 17.25 2.95
CA LEU A 148 -11.88 18.56 3.56
C LEU A 148 -10.51 19.25 3.50
N PRO A 149 -10.48 20.57 3.22
CA PRO A 149 -11.65 21.43 2.96
C PRO A 149 -12.27 21.25 1.56
N TYR A 150 -11.55 20.64 0.60
CA TYR A 150 -11.99 20.54 -0.79
C TYR A 150 -12.51 19.14 -1.13
N ALA A 151 -13.75 19.06 -1.61
CA ALA A 151 -14.34 17.82 -2.10
C ALA A 151 -14.66 17.90 -3.59
N TYR A 152 -14.30 16.86 -4.33
CA TYR A 152 -14.66 16.73 -5.73
C TYR A 152 -16.16 16.43 -5.87
N VAL A 153 -16.84 17.13 -6.80
CA VAL A 153 -18.26 16.92 -7.12
C VAL A 153 -18.42 16.33 -8.52
N GLY A 154 -17.74 16.91 -9.50
CA GLY A 154 -17.83 16.44 -10.88
C GLY A 154 -17.04 17.31 -11.85
N HIS A 155 -16.97 16.88 -13.12
CA HIS A 155 -16.34 17.66 -14.18
C HIS A 155 -16.99 17.45 -15.53
N LYS A 156 -16.81 18.43 -16.40
CA LYS A 156 -17.07 18.35 -17.84
C LYS A 156 -15.78 18.59 -18.59
N ARG A 157 -15.59 17.84 -19.65
CA ARG A 157 -14.42 17.99 -20.56
C ARG A 157 -14.91 18.46 -21.91
N SER A 158 -14.26 19.46 -22.45
CA SER A 158 -14.42 19.84 -23.85
C SER A 158 -13.12 19.55 -24.60
N TYR A 159 -13.27 18.92 -25.76
CA TYR A 159 -12.20 18.75 -26.73
C TYR A 159 -12.49 19.65 -27.92
N ASP A 160 -11.59 20.53 -28.23
CA ASP A 160 -11.60 21.18 -29.54
C ASP A 160 -10.73 20.34 -30.48
N SER A 161 -11.34 19.60 -31.38
CA SER A 161 -10.66 18.75 -32.36
C SER A 161 -9.92 19.55 -33.44
N SER A 162 -10.05 20.87 -33.46
CA SER A 162 -9.49 21.75 -34.49
C SER A 162 -8.25 22.51 -34.04
N SER A 163 -7.94 22.57 -32.77
CA SER A 163 -6.80 23.29 -32.22
C SER A 163 -6.10 22.49 -31.16
N SER A 164 -4.87 22.05 -31.45
CA SER A 164 -3.84 21.66 -30.49
C SER A 164 -4.23 20.71 -29.33
N GLU A 165 -3.27 19.99 -28.90
CA GLU A 165 -3.20 19.00 -27.84
C GLU A 165 -3.66 19.48 -26.42
N GLU A 166 -4.36 20.63 -26.30
CA GLU A 166 -4.82 21.17 -25.03
C GLU A 166 -6.15 20.57 -24.60
N SER A 167 -6.16 20.05 -23.38
CA SER A 167 -7.36 19.59 -22.67
C SER A 167 -7.98 20.76 -21.91
N SER A 168 -9.26 21.03 -22.14
CA SER A 168 -10.03 22.02 -21.35
C SER A 168 -10.97 21.28 -20.39
N ILE A 169 -11.05 21.75 -19.16
CA ILE A 169 -11.89 21.18 -18.11
C ILE A 169 -12.68 22.27 -17.39
N GLU A 170 -13.94 21.99 -17.12
CA GLU A 170 -14.78 22.68 -16.13
C GLU A 170 -15.08 21.69 -15.02
N ALA A 171 -14.67 21.97 -13.80
CA ALA A 171 -14.88 21.10 -12.65
C ALA A 171 -15.67 21.82 -11.56
N THR A 172 -16.48 21.04 -10.85
CA THR A 172 -17.18 21.49 -9.65
C THR A 172 -16.52 20.86 -8.44
N ILE A 173 -16.10 21.71 -7.52
CA ILE A 173 -15.57 21.32 -6.21
C ILE A 173 -16.42 21.95 -5.11
N ARG A 174 -16.47 21.29 -3.95
CA ARG A 174 -17.15 21.82 -2.75
C ARG A 174 -16.11 22.28 -1.76
N LEU A 175 -16.23 23.56 -1.34
CA LEU A 175 -15.43 24.19 -0.31
C LEU A 175 -16.37 24.75 0.75
N ASP A 176 -16.21 24.37 2.01
CA ASP A 176 -17.06 24.82 3.12
C ASP A 176 -18.56 24.63 2.87
N GLY A 177 -18.91 23.51 2.24
CA GLY A 177 -20.31 23.17 1.91
C GLY A 177 -20.89 23.89 0.69
N LYS A 178 -20.15 24.79 0.05
CA LYS A 178 -20.57 25.51 -1.17
C LYS A 178 -19.89 24.95 -2.40
N GLU A 179 -20.63 24.88 -3.50
CA GLU A 179 -20.09 24.44 -4.78
C GLU A 179 -19.48 25.62 -5.55
N HIS A 180 -18.26 25.39 -6.05
CA HIS A 180 -17.52 26.31 -6.87
C HIS A 180 -17.22 25.65 -8.21
N VAL A 181 -17.54 26.35 -9.28
CA VAL A 181 -17.19 25.93 -10.64
C VAL A 181 -15.86 26.59 -10.99
N ILE A 182 -14.89 25.77 -11.33
CA ILE A 182 -13.53 26.19 -11.71
C ILE A 182 -13.23 25.67 -13.13
N ALA A 183 -12.42 26.39 -13.87
CA ALA A 183 -12.07 26.02 -15.23
C ALA A 183 -10.57 26.21 -15.47
N GLY A 184 -10.00 25.34 -16.31
CA GLY A 184 -8.59 25.41 -16.64
C GLY A 184 -8.26 24.63 -17.91
N THR A 185 -7.09 24.92 -18.45
CA THR A 185 -6.52 24.24 -19.62
C THR A 185 -5.14 23.66 -19.30
N GLY A 186 -4.75 22.65 -20.05
CA GLY A 186 -3.43 22.01 -19.90
C GLY A 186 -3.20 20.94 -20.95
N ASN A 187 -1.99 20.37 -20.95
CA ASN A 187 -1.58 19.33 -21.90
C ASN A 187 -2.25 17.95 -21.64
N GLY A 188 -3.11 17.88 -20.63
CA GLY A 188 -3.89 16.70 -20.28
C GLY A 188 -4.86 16.98 -19.14
N PRO A 189 -5.76 16.02 -18.81
CA PRO A 189 -6.82 16.24 -17.82
C PRO A 189 -6.30 16.68 -16.45
N LEU A 190 -5.26 16.02 -15.94
CA LEU A 190 -4.68 16.34 -14.63
C LEU A 190 -4.05 17.73 -14.61
N SER A 191 -3.32 18.08 -15.68
CA SER A 191 -2.72 19.42 -15.84
C SER A 191 -3.80 20.51 -15.94
N ALA A 192 -4.85 20.28 -16.72
CA ALA A 192 -5.99 21.20 -16.81
C ALA A 192 -6.71 21.38 -15.47
N PHE A 193 -6.91 20.28 -14.73
CA PHE A 193 -7.54 20.33 -13.41
C PHE A 193 -6.66 21.04 -12.38
N LYS A 194 -5.33 20.79 -12.40
CA LYS A 194 -4.37 21.52 -11.56
C LYS A 194 -4.43 23.03 -11.82
N THR A 195 -4.49 23.45 -13.11
CA THR A 195 -4.62 24.86 -13.48
C THR A 195 -5.96 25.42 -12.99
N ALA A 196 -7.07 24.68 -13.19
CA ALA A 196 -8.38 25.10 -12.72
C ALA A 196 -8.43 25.34 -11.19
N ILE A 197 -7.77 24.48 -10.42
CA ILE A 197 -7.68 24.62 -8.95
C ILE A 197 -6.81 25.82 -8.59
N ALA A 198 -5.61 25.94 -9.19
CA ALA A 198 -4.68 27.02 -8.89
C ALA A 198 -5.31 28.39 -9.14
N ASP A 199 -5.95 28.57 -10.30
CA ASP A 199 -6.56 29.84 -10.69
C ASP A 199 -7.88 30.09 -9.99
N GLY A 200 -8.71 29.05 -9.84
CA GLY A 200 -10.06 29.16 -9.28
C GLY A 200 -10.09 29.31 -7.76
N LEU A 201 -9.05 28.87 -7.06
CA LEU A 201 -8.96 28.89 -5.60
C LEU A 201 -7.78 29.72 -5.07
N ASP A 202 -7.02 30.37 -5.96
CA ASP A 202 -5.79 31.14 -5.64
C ASP A 202 -4.76 30.30 -4.86
N LEU A 203 -4.59 29.03 -5.26
CA LEU A 203 -3.66 28.09 -4.62
C LEU A 203 -2.36 27.98 -5.43
N GLN A 204 -1.22 28.15 -4.75
CA GLN A 204 0.10 27.95 -5.34
C GLN A 204 0.57 26.53 -5.02
N LEU A 205 0.66 25.71 -6.05
CA LEU A 205 1.13 24.33 -5.94
C LEU A 205 1.90 23.90 -7.20
N THR A 206 2.88 23.03 -6.99
CA THR A 206 3.64 22.39 -8.06
C THR A 206 3.40 20.89 -8.02
N LEU A 207 3.04 20.29 -9.16
CA LEU A 207 2.97 18.83 -9.28
C LEU A 207 4.41 18.30 -9.37
N VAL A 208 4.81 17.48 -8.40
CA VAL A 208 6.17 16.92 -8.29
C VAL A 208 6.26 15.54 -8.90
N ASP A 209 5.29 14.66 -8.61
CA ASP A 209 5.24 13.30 -9.15
C ASP A 209 3.80 12.86 -9.39
N TYR A 210 3.63 11.99 -10.39
CA TYR A 210 2.36 11.38 -10.72
C TYR A 210 2.58 9.96 -11.20
N GLN A 211 1.88 9.01 -10.59
CA GLN A 211 1.88 7.61 -10.97
C GLN A 211 0.47 7.04 -10.90
N GLU A 212 0.20 6.04 -11.72
CA GLU A 212 -1.10 5.35 -11.75
C GLU A 212 -0.94 3.89 -12.13
N HIS A 213 -1.86 3.06 -11.68
CA HIS A 213 -1.95 1.66 -12.11
C HIS A 213 -3.37 1.11 -11.90
N ALA A 214 -3.66 -0.02 -12.54
CA ALA A 214 -4.91 -0.73 -12.33
C ALA A 214 -4.87 -1.55 -11.02
N VAL A 215 -5.95 -1.53 -10.27
CA VAL A 215 -6.19 -2.38 -9.09
C VAL A 215 -7.27 -3.39 -9.44
N GLY A 216 -6.93 -4.66 -9.32
CA GLY A 216 -7.78 -5.76 -9.79
C GLY A 216 -7.54 -6.10 -11.27
N THR A 217 -8.37 -6.99 -11.80
CA THR A 217 -8.26 -7.51 -13.18
C THR A 217 -9.60 -7.45 -13.89
N GLY A 218 -9.56 -7.38 -15.22
CA GLY A 218 -10.75 -7.40 -16.06
C GLY A 218 -11.46 -6.04 -16.18
N ALA A 219 -12.73 -6.08 -16.58
CA ALA A 219 -13.53 -4.89 -16.86
C ALA A 219 -13.90 -4.09 -15.59
N ASP A 220 -13.88 -4.75 -14.44
CA ASP A 220 -14.22 -4.15 -13.14
C ASP A 220 -13.00 -3.61 -12.38
N ALA A 221 -11.82 -3.61 -13.02
CA ALA A 221 -10.62 -3.04 -12.44
C ALA A 221 -10.82 -1.54 -12.13
N THR A 222 -10.35 -1.11 -10.98
CA THR A 222 -10.30 0.30 -10.61
C THR A 222 -8.90 0.85 -10.88
N ALA A 223 -8.79 2.17 -11.06
CA ALA A 223 -7.51 2.84 -11.14
C ALA A 223 -7.12 3.41 -9.78
N ALA A 224 -5.87 3.21 -9.38
CA ALA A 224 -5.24 3.94 -8.29
C ALA A 224 -4.31 4.99 -8.88
N ALA A 225 -4.46 6.24 -8.44
CA ALA A 225 -3.62 7.36 -8.81
C ALA A 225 -2.93 7.92 -7.56
N TYR A 226 -1.68 8.31 -7.72
CA TYR A 226 -0.81 8.87 -6.68
C TYR A 226 -0.27 10.20 -7.17
N VAL A 227 -0.44 11.23 -6.40
CA VAL A 227 0.00 12.59 -6.73
C VAL A 227 0.86 13.13 -5.60
N GLU A 228 2.03 13.64 -5.94
CA GLU A 228 2.90 14.39 -5.03
C GLU A 228 2.89 15.87 -5.44
N ILE A 229 2.58 16.74 -4.51
CA ILE A 229 2.62 18.19 -4.71
C ILE A 229 3.66 18.83 -3.78
N GLU A 230 4.25 19.95 -4.24
CA GLU A 230 4.92 20.92 -3.39
C GLU A 230 3.98 22.12 -3.20
N ALA A 231 3.64 22.42 -1.95
CA ALA A 231 2.82 23.56 -1.57
C ALA A 231 3.62 24.88 -1.57
N ALA A 232 2.95 26.00 -1.36
CA ALA A 232 3.57 27.32 -1.37
C ALA A 232 4.71 27.51 -0.34
N ASP A 233 4.62 26.84 0.79
CA ASP A 233 5.62 26.81 1.87
C ASP A 233 6.77 25.83 1.62
N ARG A 234 6.82 25.19 0.44
CA ARG A 234 7.79 24.17 0.05
C ARG A 234 7.65 22.82 0.75
N THR A 235 6.60 22.60 1.50
CA THR A 235 6.28 21.28 2.02
C THR A 235 5.76 20.38 0.91
N VAL A 236 6.02 19.08 1.05
CA VAL A 236 5.65 18.09 0.02
C VAL A 236 4.60 17.15 0.60
N HIS A 237 3.51 16.96 -0.15
CA HIS A 237 2.37 16.16 0.29
C HIS A 237 1.93 15.17 -0.78
N TRP A 238 1.68 13.94 -0.36
CA TRP A 238 1.08 12.90 -1.18
C TRP A 238 -0.42 12.86 -1.02
N GLY A 239 -1.13 12.61 -2.12
CA GLY A 239 -2.54 12.25 -2.12
C GLY A 239 -2.78 11.03 -3.00
N VAL A 240 -3.81 10.28 -2.68
CA VAL A 240 -4.19 9.06 -3.39
C VAL A 240 -5.66 9.11 -3.76
N GLY A 241 -5.98 8.65 -4.97
CA GLY A 241 -7.34 8.50 -5.44
C GLY A 241 -7.55 7.11 -6.04
N VAL A 242 -8.67 6.47 -5.71
CA VAL A 242 -9.08 5.19 -6.27
C VAL A 242 -10.47 5.34 -6.87
N HIS A 243 -10.61 5.04 -8.16
CA HIS A 243 -11.88 5.18 -8.87
C HIS A 243 -11.89 4.31 -10.14
N PRO A 244 -13.05 3.79 -10.62
CA PRO A 244 -13.13 3.08 -11.89
C PRO A 244 -12.65 3.92 -13.09
N ASN A 245 -12.88 5.23 -13.06
CA ASN A 245 -12.36 6.16 -14.07
C ASN A 245 -11.03 6.76 -13.62
N ILE A 246 -9.98 6.54 -14.41
CA ILE A 246 -8.61 6.96 -14.10
C ILE A 246 -8.44 8.48 -13.96
N VAL A 247 -9.16 9.26 -14.77
CA VAL A 247 -9.15 10.72 -14.68
C VAL A 247 -9.73 11.20 -13.35
N THR A 248 -10.85 10.59 -12.94
CA THR A 248 -11.45 10.88 -11.64
C THR A 248 -10.55 10.45 -10.49
N ALA A 249 -9.89 9.29 -10.59
CA ALA A 249 -8.89 8.86 -9.61
C ALA A 249 -7.77 9.89 -9.46
N SER A 250 -7.25 10.43 -10.57
CA SER A 250 -6.21 11.46 -10.57
C SER A 250 -6.67 12.77 -9.92
N PHE A 251 -7.93 13.17 -10.13
CA PHE A 251 -8.49 14.37 -9.50
C PHE A 251 -8.67 14.18 -7.98
N HIS A 252 -9.14 13.01 -7.55
CA HIS A 252 -9.20 12.67 -6.14
C HIS A 252 -7.82 12.67 -5.49
N ALA A 253 -6.80 12.12 -6.18
CA ALA A 253 -5.44 12.13 -5.69
C ALA A 253 -4.88 13.55 -5.52
N LEU A 254 -5.10 14.43 -6.50
CA LEU A 254 -4.65 15.82 -6.41
C LEU A 254 -5.35 16.58 -5.28
N LEU A 255 -6.67 16.46 -5.16
CA LEU A 255 -7.41 17.11 -4.06
C LEU A 255 -7.02 16.57 -2.70
N SER A 256 -6.78 15.26 -2.60
CA SER A 256 -6.29 14.65 -1.36
C SER A 256 -4.93 15.22 -0.94
N ALA A 257 -4.00 15.40 -1.88
CA ALA A 257 -2.70 16.02 -1.60
C ALA A 257 -2.85 17.48 -1.12
N ILE A 258 -3.73 18.26 -1.76
CA ILE A 258 -4.04 19.64 -1.38
C ILE A 258 -4.68 19.69 0.01
N ASN A 259 -5.69 18.87 0.27
CA ASN A 259 -6.34 18.83 1.58
C ASN A 259 -5.37 18.55 2.71
N ARG A 260 -4.39 17.67 2.47
CA ARG A 260 -3.32 17.37 3.45
C ARG A 260 -2.38 18.56 3.65
N SER A 261 -2.08 19.33 2.60
CA SER A 261 -1.24 20.53 2.75
C SER A 261 -1.91 21.63 3.58
N GLU A 262 -3.25 21.71 3.58
CA GLU A 262 -3.99 22.69 4.35
C GLU A 262 -4.18 22.29 5.84
N THR A 263 -3.97 21.02 6.17
CA THR A 263 -4.20 20.48 7.53
C THR A 263 -2.90 20.14 8.29
N SER A 264 -1.75 20.35 7.68
CA SER A 264 -0.40 20.00 8.22
C SER A 264 0.30 21.12 9.01
#